data_a26116affb4e8449e4d2246c5617a9ee
#
_entry.id   a26116affb4e8449e4d2246c5617a9ee
#
_cell.length_a   1.000
_cell.length_b   1.000
_cell.length_c   1.000
_cell.angle_alpha   90.00
_cell.angle_beta   90.00
_cell.angle_gamma   90.00
#
_symmetry.space_group_name_H-M   'P 1'
#
loop_
_entity.id
_entity.type
_entity.pdbx_description
1 polymer ?
#
loop_
_entity_poly.entity_id
_entity_poly.type
_entity_poly.pdbx_seq_one_letter_code
_entity_poly.pdbx_strand_id
1 'polypeptide(L)'
;MEHLPEVFHRPKLALQIASQMLAAGIGGAASSGIFLAAPRRTGKSTFVREDLRPAFEQAGALVVYADLWTNPTADPGTVIVSAIRGALAESDGVVARLAKVTGLSKVAIGGAIHFDLERVGLGKDVSLTDALVALSDESQKIVVLIIDEAQHAITSDAGNATLFALKAARDELNSSSHFGLRLVCTGSNRDKLAMLRNSKDQAFYAAPMVNFPTLGPDFARWFCEKVNLSFSLDQALVWQLFQEAGYRPELLSAAADQLRFQFSLGDADGPAAFAMEVRKIAEDINEAQRKVIRSLTPIQSAVLRVLAAMKEAYAPFEAATMHAYRAALESAGTAQDDIKVDVPGVQQALIALQDKKLVWKASRGVYAIEEQSLADILQTDGLLQGLSPP
;
A
#
# COMPACT_ATOMS: atom_id res chain seq x y z
N MET A 1 7.85 32.23 -7.76
CA MET A 1 7.94 30.87 -8.32
C MET A 1 7.97 29.94 -7.13
N GLU A 2 6.88 29.23 -6.86
CA GLU A 2 6.88 28.18 -5.86
C GLU A 2 7.83 27.09 -6.32
N HIS A 3 8.92 26.89 -5.59
CA HIS A 3 9.79 25.73 -5.76
C HIS A 3 9.02 24.48 -5.31
N LEU A 4 8.29 23.86 -6.23
CA LEU A 4 7.82 22.50 -6.01
C LEU A 4 9.04 21.61 -5.77
N PRO A 5 8.99 20.69 -4.78
CA PRO A 5 10.10 19.78 -4.54
C PRO A 5 10.36 18.98 -5.82
N GLU A 6 11.61 18.92 -6.25
CA GLU A 6 11.99 18.18 -7.44
C GLU A 6 11.74 16.68 -7.20
N VAL A 7 11.00 16.06 -8.11
CA VAL A 7 10.60 14.67 -8.05
C VAL A 7 11.40 13.85 -9.08
N PHE A 8 11.85 12.67 -8.70
CA PHE A 8 12.43 11.72 -9.66
C PHE A 8 11.30 11.01 -10.42
N HIS A 9 11.20 11.30 -11.71
CA HIS A 9 10.15 10.78 -12.59
C HIS A 9 10.53 9.43 -13.23
N ARG A 10 9.52 8.57 -13.41
CA ARG A 10 9.64 7.23 -14.05
C ARG A 10 8.64 7.07 -15.21
N PRO A 11 8.64 7.97 -16.20
CA PRO A 11 7.61 8.01 -17.24
C PRO A 11 7.55 6.73 -18.08
N LYS A 12 8.68 6.08 -18.33
CA LYS A 12 8.71 4.82 -19.10
C LYS A 12 7.93 3.71 -18.39
N LEU A 13 8.11 3.58 -17.07
CA LEU A 13 7.38 2.59 -16.27
C LEU A 13 5.88 2.92 -16.24
N ALA A 14 5.54 4.19 -16.07
CA ALA A 14 4.16 4.65 -16.04
C ALA A 14 3.43 4.37 -17.36
N LEU A 15 4.04 4.71 -18.49
CA LEU A 15 3.51 4.43 -19.83
C LEU A 15 3.36 2.92 -20.09
N GLN A 16 4.32 2.10 -19.64
CA GLN A 16 4.24 0.65 -19.76
C GLN A 16 3.04 0.09 -18.98
N ILE A 17 2.84 0.50 -17.73
CA ILE A 17 1.70 0.07 -16.92
C ILE A 17 0.40 0.55 -17.55
N ALA A 18 0.31 1.82 -17.93
CA ALA A 18 -0.89 2.39 -18.51
C ALA A 18 -1.28 1.68 -19.82
N SER A 19 -0.33 1.45 -20.72
CA SER A 19 -0.58 0.74 -21.97
C SER A 19 -1.06 -0.69 -21.77
N GLN A 20 -0.46 -1.43 -20.84
CA GLN A 20 -0.85 -2.80 -20.52
C GLN A 20 -2.26 -2.88 -19.89
N MET A 21 -2.63 -1.90 -19.06
CA MET A 21 -3.92 -1.89 -18.40
C MET A 21 -5.07 -1.41 -19.30
N LEU A 22 -4.79 -0.50 -20.23
CA LEU A 22 -5.80 0.02 -21.15
C LEU A 22 -5.93 -0.81 -22.43
N ALA A 23 -4.96 -1.70 -22.73
CA ALA A 23 -5.04 -2.55 -23.89
C ALA A 23 -6.26 -3.49 -23.83
N ALA A 24 -7.06 -3.48 -24.89
CA ALA A 24 -8.09 -4.46 -25.09
C ALA A 24 -7.46 -5.80 -25.52
N GLY A 25 -7.62 -6.85 -24.72
CA GLY A 25 -7.03 -8.15 -25.06
C GLY A 25 -7.74 -9.33 -24.41
N ILE A 26 -7.75 -10.47 -25.09
CA ILE A 26 -8.24 -11.74 -24.58
C ILE A 26 -7.36 -12.19 -23.41
N GLY A 27 -7.96 -12.50 -22.25
CA GLY A 27 -7.24 -13.02 -21.09
C GLY A 27 -6.51 -11.96 -20.25
N GLY A 28 -6.85 -10.69 -20.40
CA GLY A 28 -6.25 -9.60 -19.65
C GLY A 28 -6.58 -9.69 -18.17
N ALA A 29 -5.64 -10.13 -17.33
CA ALA A 29 -5.69 -10.00 -15.89
C ALA A 29 -5.91 -8.52 -15.47
N ALA A 30 -5.59 -7.57 -16.34
CA ALA A 30 -5.89 -6.15 -16.22
C ALA A 30 -7.39 -5.84 -16.04
N SER A 31 -8.29 -6.69 -16.53
CA SER A 31 -9.74 -6.53 -16.29
C SER A 31 -10.11 -6.66 -14.82
N SER A 32 -9.33 -7.41 -14.03
CA SER A 32 -9.52 -7.56 -12.57
C SER A 32 -8.82 -6.49 -11.75
N GLY A 33 -8.03 -5.61 -12.40
CA GLY A 33 -7.18 -4.65 -11.73
C GLY A 33 -5.77 -5.18 -11.48
N ILE A 34 -4.87 -4.30 -11.01
CA ILE A 34 -3.50 -4.65 -10.62
C ILE A 34 -3.21 -4.18 -9.20
N PHE A 35 -2.39 -4.95 -8.50
CA PHE A 35 -1.98 -4.68 -7.13
C PHE A 35 -0.47 -4.42 -7.10
N LEU A 36 -0.07 -3.19 -6.78
CA LEU A 36 1.33 -2.75 -6.73
C LEU A 36 1.81 -2.71 -5.28
N ALA A 37 2.63 -3.69 -4.90
CA ALA A 37 3.22 -3.77 -3.57
C ALA A 37 4.64 -3.19 -3.55
N ALA A 38 4.91 -2.30 -2.60
CA ALA A 38 6.26 -1.81 -2.32
C ALA A 38 6.37 -1.39 -0.85
N PRO A 39 7.53 -1.55 -0.20
CA PRO A 39 7.74 -1.03 1.14
C PRO A 39 7.41 0.46 1.24
N ARG A 40 7.14 0.93 2.47
CA ARG A 40 6.97 2.36 2.72
C ARG A 40 8.21 3.14 2.31
N ARG A 41 8.02 4.39 1.88
CA ARG A 41 9.10 5.34 1.56
C ARG A 41 10.00 4.93 0.39
N THR A 42 9.50 4.09 -0.52
CA THR A 42 10.20 3.72 -1.77
C THR A 42 9.79 4.56 -2.98
N GLY A 43 9.06 5.65 -2.77
CA GLY A 43 8.58 6.53 -3.84
C GLY A 43 7.30 6.08 -4.56
N LYS A 44 6.61 5.04 -4.06
CA LYS A 44 5.40 4.48 -4.69
C LYS A 44 4.27 5.51 -4.89
N SER A 45 3.86 6.22 -3.83
CA SER A 45 2.74 7.19 -3.90
C SER A 45 3.11 8.40 -4.75
N THR A 46 4.38 8.81 -4.74
CA THR A 46 4.91 9.85 -5.64
C THR A 46 4.78 9.42 -7.10
N PHE A 47 5.27 8.22 -7.44
CA PHE A 47 5.13 7.66 -8.79
C PHE A 47 3.66 7.56 -9.23
N VAL A 48 2.77 7.13 -8.34
CA VAL A 48 1.34 7.01 -8.69
C VAL A 48 0.73 8.37 -9.02
N ARG A 49 1.05 9.40 -8.24
CA ARG A 49 0.50 10.76 -8.45
C ARG A 49 1.16 11.51 -9.59
N GLU A 50 2.49 11.45 -9.67
CA GLU A 50 3.27 12.33 -10.55
C GLU A 50 3.60 11.69 -11.92
N ASP A 51 3.52 10.37 -12.04
CA ASP A 51 3.84 9.65 -13.28
C ASP A 51 2.68 8.80 -13.79
N LEU A 52 2.11 7.91 -12.95
CA LEU A 52 1.14 6.92 -13.40
C LEU A 52 -0.21 7.55 -13.73
N ARG A 53 -0.71 8.43 -12.87
CA ARG A 53 -1.96 9.16 -13.11
C ARG A 53 -1.88 9.97 -14.41
N PRO A 54 -0.87 10.84 -14.63
CA PRO A 54 -0.71 11.55 -15.90
C PRO A 54 -0.59 10.62 -17.12
N ALA A 55 0.08 9.47 -16.99
CA ALA A 55 0.21 8.51 -18.08
C ALA A 55 -1.15 7.92 -18.49
N PHE A 56 -2.03 7.59 -17.54
CA PHE A 56 -3.39 7.17 -17.84
C PHE A 56 -4.23 8.30 -18.49
N GLU A 57 -4.13 9.51 -17.96
CA GLU A 57 -4.84 10.69 -18.51
C GLU A 57 -4.40 11.00 -19.96
N GLN A 58 -3.09 10.95 -20.23
CA GLN A 58 -2.54 11.10 -21.59
C GLN A 58 -2.97 9.99 -22.54
N ALA A 59 -3.16 8.78 -22.03
CA ALA A 59 -3.69 7.65 -22.80
C ALA A 59 -5.22 7.69 -22.98
N GLY A 60 -5.87 8.79 -22.57
CA GLY A 60 -7.30 9.04 -22.78
C GLY A 60 -8.22 8.46 -21.70
N ALA A 61 -7.71 7.94 -20.60
CA ALA A 61 -8.53 7.46 -19.49
C ALA A 61 -9.00 8.63 -18.60
N LEU A 62 -10.10 8.41 -17.88
CA LEU A 62 -10.53 9.28 -16.78
C LEU A 62 -10.00 8.69 -15.46
N VAL A 63 -9.19 9.42 -14.73
CA VAL A 63 -8.53 8.90 -13.52
C VAL A 63 -9.19 9.44 -12.26
N VAL A 64 -9.59 8.53 -11.38
CA VAL A 64 -10.06 8.82 -10.01
C VAL A 64 -9.00 8.31 -9.03
N TYR A 65 -8.56 9.15 -8.08
CA TYR A 65 -7.54 8.80 -7.11
C TYR A 65 -8.08 8.90 -5.69
N ALA A 66 -7.98 7.82 -4.95
CA ALA A 66 -8.36 7.71 -3.54
C ALA A 66 -7.16 7.27 -2.70
N ASP A 67 -6.73 8.10 -1.77
CA ASP A 67 -5.65 7.79 -0.81
C ASP A 67 -6.26 7.49 0.56
N LEU A 68 -6.24 6.23 0.96
CA LEU A 68 -6.83 5.78 2.22
C LEU A 68 -6.00 6.17 3.46
N TRP A 69 -4.82 6.74 3.25
CA TRP A 69 -3.97 7.22 4.33
C TRP A 69 -4.09 8.72 4.60
N THR A 70 -4.70 9.47 3.68
CA THR A 70 -4.86 10.94 3.84
C THR A 70 -5.65 11.31 5.10
N ASN A 71 -6.63 10.49 5.47
CA ASN A 71 -7.38 10.63 6.74
C ASN A 71 -7.53 9.28 7.42
N PRO A 72 -6.58 8.88 8.28
CA PRO A 72 -6.59 7.57 8.94
C PRO A 72 -7.78 7.33 9.88
N THR A 73 -8.53 8.38 10.24
CA THR A 73 -9.72 8.31 11.10
C THR A 73 -11.02 8.19 10.31
N ALA A 74 -10.98 8.50 9.00
CA ALA A 74 -12.15 8.35 8.13
C ALA A 74 -12.35 6.87 7.77
N ASP A 75 -13.61 6.46 7.60
CA ASP A 75 -13.90 5.13 7.05
C ASP A 75 -13.37 5.02 5.61
N PRO A 76 -12.59 3.97 5.28
CA PRO A 76 -12.00 3.80 3.95
C PRO A 76 -13.02 3.79 2.80
N GLY A 77 -14.20 3.20 3.02
CA GLY A 77 -15.27 3.21 2.04
C GLY A 77 -15.75 4.62 1.72
N THR A 78 -15.88 5.45 2.75
CA THR A 78 -16.24 6.88 2.60
C THR A 78 -15.20 7.65 1.79
N VAL A 79 -13.90 7.37 1.98
CA VAL A 79 -12.83 8.02 1.22
C VAL A 79 -12.92 7.66 -0.27
N ILE A 80 -13.10 6.39 -0.61
CA ILE A 80 -13.26 5.93 -2.00
C ILE A 80 -14.49 6.58 -2.65
N VAL A 81 -15.63 6.52 -1.96
CA VAL A 81 -16.88 7.11 -2.43
C VAL A 81 -16.76 8.62 -2.64
N SER A 82 -16.04 9.31 -1.73
CA SER A 82 -15.81 10.75 -1.85
C SER A 82 -14.93 11.12 -3.06
N ALA A 83 -13.91 10.31 -3.36
CA ALA A 83 -13.08 10.51 -4.54
C ALA A 83 -13.89 10.37 -5.85
N ILE A 84 -14.75 9.34 -5.93
CA ILE A 84 -15.64 9.13 -7.08
C ILE A 84 -16.64 10.28 -7.19
N ARG A 85 -17.20 10.74 -6.07
CA ARG A 85 -18.10 11.91 -6.04
C ARG A 85 -17.43 13.17 -6.54
N GLY A 86 -16.15 13.41 -6.18
CA GLY A 86 -15.36 14.52 -6.70
C GLY A 86 -15.29 14.50 -8.22
N ALA A 87 -14.95 13.34 -8.80
CA ALA A 87 -14.89 13.17 -10.26
C ALA A 87 -16.25 13.36 -10.95
N LEU A 88 -17.34 12.94 -10.31
CA LEU A 88 -18.70 13.19 -10.81
C LEU A 88 -19.04 14.68 -10.84
N ALA A 89 -18.64 15.42 -9.79
CA ALA A 89 -18.93 16.86 -9.68
C ALA A 89 -18.17 17.71 -10.71
N GLU A 90 -17.02 17.24 -11.19
CA GLU A 90 -16.23 17.88 -12.24
C GLU A 90 -16.76 17.62 -13.66
N SER A 91 -17.79 16.75 -13.80
CA SER A 91 -18.32 16.30 -15.09
C SER A 91 -19.76 16.76 -15.28
N ASP A 92 -19.98 17.93 -15.89
CA ASP A 92 -21.31 18.57 -16.06
C ASP A 92 -22.38 17.67 -16.67
N GLY A 93 -22.03 16.83 -17.64
CA GLY A 93 -22.94 15.91 -18.32
C GLY A 93 -23.36 14.72 -17.46
N VAL A 94 -22.50 14.23 -16.57
CA VAL A 94 -22.75 13.07 -15.69
C VAL A 94 -23.87 13.37 -14.69
N VAL A 95 -23.86 14.57 -14.11
CA VAL A 95 -24.90 15.05 -13.19
C VAL A 95 -26.29 14.99 -13.84
N ALA A 96 -26.40 15.49 -15.09
CA ALA A 96 -27.66 15.49 -15.84
C ALA A 96 -28.13 14.07 -16.19
N ARG A 97 -27.21 13.13 -16.49
CA ARG A 97 -27.52 11.75 -16.80
C ARG A 97 -28.00 10.98 -15.57
N LEU A 98 -27.33 11.13 -14.44
CA LEU A 98 -27.73 10.51 -13.17
C LEU A 98 -29.12 10.99 -12.73
N ALA A 99 -29.46 12.27 -12.92
CA ALA A 99 -30.76 12.80 -12.63
C ALA A 99 -31.89 12.13 -13.46
N LYS A 100 -31.56 11.73 -14.71
CA LYS A 100 -32.51 10.99 -15.56
C LYS A 100 -32.70 9.54 -15.12
N VAL A 101 -31.60 8.88 -14.70
CA VAL A 101 -31.64 7.45 -14.26
C VAL A 101 -32.36 7.32 -12.94
N THR A 102 -32.13 8.20 -11.98
CA THR A 102 -32.78 8.15 -10.65
C THR A 102 -34.25 8.49 -10.67
N GLY A 103 -34.70 9.21 -11.67
CA GLY A 103 -36.15 9.47 -11.89
C GLY A 103 -36.97 8.24 -12.32
N LEU A 104 -36.32 7.13 -12.67
CA LEU A 104 -36.96 5.93 -13.23
C LEU A 104 -36.83 4.66 -12.36
N SER A 105 -36.05 4.66 -11.30
CA SER A 105 -35.79 3.44 -10.52
C SER A 105 -36.10 3.60 -9.03
N LYS A 106 -37.34 3.28 -8.67
CA LYS A 106 -37.63 2.82 -7.30
C LYS A 106 -37.15 1.37 -7.21
N VAL A 107 -36.43 1.09 -6.11
CA VAL A 107 -36.04 -0.22 -5.59
C VAL A 107 -34.57 -0.55 -5.77
N ALA A 108 -33.78 -0.32 -4.73
CA ALA A 108 -32.61 -1.16 -4.41
C ALA A 108 -32.78 -1.68 -2.99
N ILE A 109 -33.07 -2.96 -2.91
CA ILE A 109 -33.08 -3.70 -1.63
C ILE A 109 -31.82 -4.52 -1.59
N GLY A 110 -31.04 -4.35 -0.52
CA GLY A 110 -29.94 -5.23 -0.15
C GLY A 110 -28.54 -4.66 -0.36
N GLY A 111 -27.96 -4.07 0.69
CA GLY A 111 -26.52 -3.91 0.84
C GLY A 111 -25.80 -2.92 -0.07
N ALA A 112 -26.49 -2.12 -0.83
CA ALA A 112 -25.90 -1.15 -1.74
C ALA A 112 -25.37 0.07 -0.97
N ILE A 113 -24.15 0.49 -1.28
CA ILE A 113 -23.60 1.78 -0.82
C ILE A 113 -24.26 2.86 -1.66
N HIS A 114 -25.06 3.70 -1.01
CA HIS A 114 -25.77 4.80 -1.66
C HIS A 114 -24.96 6.09 -1.59
N PHE A 115 -24.92 6.83 -2.70
CA PHE A 115 -24.38 8.18 -2.74
C PHE A 115 -25.44 9.17 -2.24
N ASP A 116 -25.10 9.96 -1.26
CA ASP A 116 -25.86 11.16 -0.93
C ASP A 116 -25.48 12.26 -1.93
N LEU A 117 -26.27 12.36 -3.00
CA LEU A 117 -26.07 13.31 -4.09
C LEU A 117 -26.78 14.65 -3.85
N GLU A 118 -27.42 14.87 -2.70
CA GLU A 118 -28.08 16.14 -2.38
C GLU A 118 -27.15 17.35 -2.51
N ARG A 119 -25.84 17.15 -2.29
CA ARG A 119 -24.83 18.20 -2.50
C ARG A 119 -24.49 18.48 -3.97
N VAL A 120 -24.87 17.58 -4.88
CA VAL A 120 -24.60 17.71 -6.32
C VAL A 120 -25.91 17.95 -7.09
N GLY A 121 -27.04 18.15 -6.38
CA GLY A 121 -28.34 18.40 -6.98
C GLY A 121 -29.03 17.16 -7.55
N LEU A 122 -28.57 15.96 -7.22
CA LEU A 122 -29.13 14.69 -7.65
C LEU A 122 -29.85 14.00 -6.49
N GLY A 123 -30.98 13.34 -6.78
CA GLY A 123 -31.83 12.69 -5.79
C GLY A 123 -31.12 11.62 -4.95
N LYS A 124 -31.76 11.19 -3.85
CA LYS A 124 -31.31 10.10 -3.00
C LYS A 124 -31.25 8.79 -3.81
N ASP A 125 -30.25 7.94 -3.53
CA ASP A 125 -30.16 6.54 -3.97
C ASP A 125 -29.59 6.26 -5.38
N VAL A 126 -28.38 6.77 -5.67
CA VAL A 126 -27.56 6.29 -6.79
C VAL A 126 -26.57 5.24 -6.28
N SER A 127 -26.53 4.06 -6.89
CA SER A 127 -25.55 3.04 -6.54
C SER A 127 -24.15 3.41 -7.04
N LEU A 128 -23.11 2.83 -6.43
CA LEU A 128 -21.72 3.02 -6.88
C LEU A 128 -21.53 2.59 -8.34
N THR A 129 -22.22 1.52 -8.75
CA THR A 129 -22.22 1.02 -10.13
C THR A 129 -22.82 2.05 -11.08
N ASP A 130 -24.03 2.58 -10.78
CA ASP A 130 -24.68 3.58 -11.62
C ASP A 130 -23.83 4.85 -11.77
N ALA A 131 -23.19 5.28 -10.68
CA ALA A 131 -22.30 6.42 -10.68
C ALA A 131 -21.09 6.23 -11.61
N LEU A 132 -20.42 5.07 -11.54
CA LEU A 132 -19.27 4.76 -12.38
C LEU A 132 -19.66 4.49 -13.83
N VAL A 133 -20.81 3.85 -14.09
CA VAL A 133 -21.38 3.70 -15.44
C VAL A 133 -21.65 5.06 -16.06
N ALA A 134 -22.32 5.96 -15.32
CA ALA A 134 -22.59 7.31 -15.82
C ALA A 134 -21.30 8.09 -16.11
N LEU A 135 -20.29 7.97 -15.23
CA LEU A 135 -19.00 8.62 -15.40
C LEU A 135 -18.25 8.11 -16.65
N SER A 136 -18.24 6.78 -16.87
CA SER A 136 -17.62 6.15 -18.03
C SER A 136 -18.31 6.52 -19.34
N ASP A 137 -19.61 6.38 -19.39
CA ASP A 137 -20.41 6.57 -20.62
C ASP A 137 -20.50 8.05 -21.05
N GLU A 138 -20.63 8.96 -20.09
CA GLU A 138 -20.70 10.38 -20.40
C GLU A 138 -19.35 10.92 -20.83
N SER A 139 -18.26 10.52 -20.17
CA SER A 139 -16.91 10.89 -20.57
C SER A 139 -16.43 10.19 -21.84
N GLN A 140 -17.10 9.10 -22.25
CA GLN A 140 -16.68 8.17 -23.31
C GLN A 140 -15.24 7.65 -23.10
N LYS A 141 -14.88 7.39 -21.84
CA LYS A 141 -13.54 6.98 -21.44
C LYS A 141 -13.56 5.76 -20.54
N ILE A 142 -12.47 5.01 -20.58
CA ILE A 142 -12.18 4.03 -19.52
C ILE A 142 -11.96 4.80 -18.22
N VAL A 143 -12.67 4.42 -17.17
CA VAL A 143 -12.40 4.94 -15.81
C VAL A 143 -11.27 4.13 -15.19
N VAL A 144 -10.25 4.81 -14.69
CA VAL A 144 -9.18 4.20 -13.89
C VAL A 144 -9.33 4.68 -12.46
N LEU A 145 -9.67 3.79 -11.55
CA LEU A 145 -9.72 4.08 -10.12
C LEU A 145 -8.43 3.58 -9.45
N ILE A 146 -7.65 4.52 -8.94
CA ILE A 146 -6.44 4.25 -8.18
C ILE A 146 -6.77 4.35 -6.70
N ILE A 147 -6.51 3.27 -5.95
CA ILE A 147 -6.69 3.22 -4.49
C ILE A 147 -5.32 3.03 -3.86
N ASP A 148 -4.77 4.10 -3.27
CA ASP A 148 -3.49 4.04 -2.57
C ASP A 148 -3.70 3.55 -1.13
N GLU A 149 -2.78 2.70 -0.64
CA GLU A 149 -2.86 1.97 0.64
C GLU A 149 -4.17 1.15 0.78
N ALA A 150 -4.56 0.47 -0.31
CA ALA A 150 -5.82 -0.23 -0.48
C ALA A 150 -6.13 -1.29 0.61
N GLN A 151 -5.10 -1.86 1.27
CA GLN A 151 -5.30 -2.81 2.36
C GLN A 151 -6.09 -2.22 3.54
N HIS A 152 -6.16 -0.90 3.68
CA HIS A 152 -6.98 -0.27 4.71
C HIS A 152 -8.48 -0.44 4.46
N ALA A 153 -8.89 -0.70 3.23
CA ALA A 153 -10.31 -0.90 2.91
C ALA A 153 -10.92 -2.13 3.61
N ILE A 154 -10.12 -3.17 3.91
CA ILE A 154 -10.62 -4.37 4.61
C ILE A 154 -10.61 -4.27 6.14
N THR A 155 -10.32 -3.10 6.69
CA THR A 155 -10.32 -2.89 8.16
C THR A 155 -11.70 -2.47 8.69
N SER A 156 -12.67 -2.17 7.81
CA SER A 156 -14.04 -1.83 8.18
C SER A 156 -15.07 -2.55 7.30
N ASP A 157 -16.27 -2.73 7.84
CA ASP A 157 -17.37 -3.36 7.11
C ASP A 157 -17.80 -2.51 5.91
N ALA A 158 -17.84 -1.18 6.06
CA ALA A 158 -18.16 -0.27 4.97
C ALA A 158 -17.09 -0.28 3.86
N GLY A 159 -15.80 -0.35 4.23
CA GLY A 159 -14.70 -0.52 3.29
C GLY A 159 -14.81 -1.83 2.52
N ASN A 160 -15.07 -2.95 3.20
CA ASN A 160 -15.32 -4.24 2.55
C ASN A 160 -16.53 -4.18 1.59
N ALA A 161 -17.65 -3.62 2.03
CA ALA A 161 -18.84 -3.45 1.20
C ALA A 161 -18.55 -2.59 -0.04
N THR A 162 -17.73 -1.54 0.10
CA THR A 162 -17.27 -0.71 -1.02
C THR A 162 -16.44 -1.51 -2.03
N LEU A 163 -15.53 -2.38 -1.58
CA LEU A 163 -14.75 -3.24 -2.48
C LEU A 163 -15.64 -4.19 -3.29
N PHE A 164 -16.67 -4.78 -2.67
CA PHE A 164 -17.64 -5.63 -3.39
C PHE A 164 -18.49 -4.84 -4.37
N ALA A 165 -18.90 -3.61 -4.00
CA ALA A 165 -19.60 -2.71 -4.92
C ALA A 165 -18.71 -2.31 -6.12
N LEU A 166 -17.42 -2.07 -5.90
CA LEU A 166 -16.44 -1.83 -6.97
C LEU A 166 -16.26 -3.05 -7.88
N LYS A 167 -16.26 -4.27 -7.31
CA LYS A 167 -16.25 -5.50 -8.11
C LYS A 167 -17.48 -5.57 -9.03
N ALA A 168 -18.66 -5.34 -8.49
CA ALA A 168 -19.91 -5.35 -9.28
C ALA A 168 -19.87 -4.27 -10.38
N ALA A 169 -19.44 -3.05 -10.05
CA ALA A 169 -19.29 -1.98 -11.01
C ALA A 169 -18.26 -2.32 -12.11
N ARG A 170 -17.14 -2.94 -11.76
CA ARG A 170 -16.14 -3.40 -12.73
C ARG A 170 -16.70 -4.45 -13.67
N ASP A 171 -17.43 -5.42 -13.14
CA ASP A 171 -18.02 -6.52 -13.94
C ASP A 171 -19.07 -5.96 -14.91
N GLU A 172 -19.86 -4.97 -14.48
CA GLU A 172 -20.82 -4.25 -15.33
C GLU A 172 -20.12 -3.41 -16.40
N LEU A 173 -19.17 -2.53 -16.01
CA LEU A 173 -18.50 -1.63 -16.95
C LEU A 173 -17.61 -2.35 -17.96
N ASN A 174 -17.08 -3.51 -17.62
CA ASN A 174 -16.27 -4.32 -18.54
C ASN A 174 -17.13 -5.29 -19.39
N SER A 175 -18.45 -5.28 -19.24
CA SER A 175 -19.38 -5.88 -20.19
C SER A 175 -19.41 -5.04 -21.48
N SER A 176 -19.98 -5.59 -22.56
CA SER A 176 -19.85 -5.06 -23.92
C SER A 176 -20.45 -3.68 -24.19
N SER A 177 -21.15 -3.07 -23.23
CA SER A 177 -21.94 -1.84 -23.44
C SER A 177 -21.28 -0.54 -23.01
N HIS A 178 -20.15 -0.62 -22.28
CA HIS A 178 -19.50 0.52 -21.62
C HIS A 178 -18.02 0.62 -22.01
N PHE A 179 -17.38 1.74 -21.67
CA PHE A 179 -15.95 1.96 -21.96
C PHE A 179 -15.03 1.18 -21.02
N GLY A 180 -15.48 0.88 -19.81
CA GLY A 180 -14.78 0.00 -18.88
C GLY A 180 -14.26 0.68 -17.61
N LEU A 181 -13.96 -0.17 -16.60
CA LEU A 181 -13.34 0.22 -15.33
C LEU A 181 -12.05 -0.57 -15.14
N ARG A 182 -10.97 0.13 -14.76
CA ARG A 182 -9.69 -0.46 -14.35
C ARG A 182 -9.38 -0.05 -12.92
N LEU A 183 -8.85 -0.99 -12.14
CA LEU A 183 -8.50 -0.78 -10.74
C LEU A 183 -6.99 -0.89 -10.56
N VAL A 184 -6.39 0.12 -9.92
CA VAL A 184 -5.00 0.09 -9.47
C VAL A 184 -5.01 0.20 -7.96
N CYS A 185 -4.67 -0.88 -7.29
CA CYS A 185 -4.57 -0.92 -5.83
C CYS A 185 -3.08 -0.90 -5.44
N THR A 186 -2.69 0.02 -4.59
CA THR A 186 -1.33 0.04 -4.08
C THR A 186 -1.29 -0.23 -2.59
N GLY A 187 -0.15 -0.69 -2.09
CA GLY A 187 0.04 -0.94 -0.66
C GLY A 187 1.50 -0.99 -0.26
N SER A 188 1.75 -0.60 0.98
CA SER A 188 3.08 -0.54 1.58
C SER A 188 3.56 -1.89 2.14
N ASN A 189 2.69 -2.86 2.25
CA ASN A 189 3.00 -4.20 2.73
C ASN A 189 2.34 -5.23 1.81
N ARG A 190 3.16 -6.13 1.24
CA ARG A 190 2.70 -7.15 0.28
C ARG A 190 1.69 -8.11 0.89
N ASP A 191 1.94 -8.56 2.13
CA ASP A 191 1.09 -9.57 2.78
C ASP A 191 -0.30 -8.97 3.10
N LYS A 192 -0.34 -7.71 3.56
CA LYS A 192 -1.60 -6.99 3.77
C LYS A 192 -2.37 -6.78 2.46
N LEU A 193 -1.67 -6.37 1.41
CA LEU A 193 -2.29 -6.14 0.10
C LEU A 193 -2.79 -7.47 -0.51
N ALA A 194 -2.09 -8.59 -0.26
CA ALA A 194 -2.49 -9.91 -0.70
C ALA A 194 -3.84 -10.36 -0.12
N MET A 195 -4.19 -9.89 1.07
CA MET A 195 -5.47 -10.21 1.72
C MET A 195 -6.70 -9.74 0.93
N LEU A 196 -6.55 -8.77 0.02
CA LEU A 196 -7.62 -8.31 -0.87
C LEU A 196 -7.92 -9.29 -2.01
N ARG A 197 -7.05 -10.28 -2.27
CA ARG A 197 -7.11 -11.11 -3.48
C ARG A 197 -6.90 -12.62 -3.27
N ASN A 198 -6.46 -13.07 -2.10
CA ASN A 198 -6.04 -14.45 -1.90
C ASN A 198 -7.17 -15.42 -1.61
N SER A 199 -8.35 -14.96 -1.18
CA SER A 199 -9.52 -15.79 -0.93
C SER A 199 -10.57 -15.62 -2.02
N LYS A 200 -11.30 -16.72 -2.35
CA LYS A 200 -12.44 -16.69 -3.28
C LYS A 200 -13.55 -15.74 -2.80
N ASP A 201 -13.62 -15.50 -1.50
CA ASP A 201 -14.59 -14.59 -0.89
C ASP A 201 -14.16 -13.11 -0.96
N GLN A 202 -12.97 -12.83 -1.53
CA GLN A 202 -12.49 -11.45 -1.71
C GLN A 202 -12.95 -10.87 -3.05
N ALA A 203 -13.17 -9.55 -3.04
CA ALA A 203 -13.67 -8.83 -4.19
C ALA A 203 -12.79 -8.97 -5.44
N PHE A 204 -11.47 -9.08 -5.25
CA PHE A 204 -10.48 -9.10 -6.35
C PHE A 204 -9.68 -10.40 -6.39
N TYR A 205 -10.34 -11.52 -6.10
CA TYR A 205 -9.70 -12.84 -6.16
C TYR A 205 -8.89 -13.04 -7.46
N ALA A 206 -7.68 -13.56 -7.31
CA ALA A 206 -6.72 -13.85 -8.39
C ALA A 206 -6.24 -12.64 -9.23
N ALA A 207 -6.57 -11.40 -8.85
CA ALA A 207 -5.98 -10.23 -9.52
C ALA A 207 -4.45 -10.24 -9.43
N PRO A 208 -3.71 -9.84 -10.49
CA PRO A 208 -2.26 -9.85 -10.48
C PRO A 208 -1.67 -8.91 -9.42
N MET A 209 -0.68 -9.43 -8.70
CA MET A 209 0.12 -8.65 -7.77
C MET A 209 1.53 -8.49 -8.30
N VAL A 210 1.95 -7.27 -8.45
CA VAL A 210 3.25 -6.88 -8.98
C VAL A 210 4.07 -6.21 -7.89
N ASN A 211 5.32 -6.63 -7.72
CA ASN A 211 6.26 -5.89 -6.92
C ASN A 211 6.61 -4.60 -7.66
N PHE A 212 6.36 -3.46 -7.00
CA PHE A 212 6.76 -2.19 -7.57
C PHE A 212 8.29 -2.13 -7.68
N PRO A 213 8.86 -1.89 -8.88
CA PRO A 213 10.29 -1.93 -9.06
C PRO A 213 11.00 -0.87 -8.21
N THR A 214 12.08 -1.24 -7.55
CA THR A 214 12.95 -0.30 -6.84
C THR A 214 13.51 0.76 -7.79
N LEU A 215 13.93 1.91 -7.24
CA LEU A 215 14.66 2.92 -7.97
C LEU A 215 16.03 2.36 -8.38
N GLY A 216 16.47 2.69 -9.60
CA GLY A 216 17.72 2.19 -10.20
C GLY A 216 18.90 3.15 -10.05
N PRO A 217 20.04 2.84 -10.67
CA PRO A 217 21.24 3.71 -10.67
C PRO A 217 21.00 5.10 -11.28
N ASP A 218 19.97 5.25 -12.12
CA ASP A 218 19.50 6.51 -12.68
C ASP A 218 18.99 7.47 -11.59
N PHE A 219 18.38 6.94 -10.54
CA PHE A 219 18.02 7.73 -9.35
C PHE A 219 19.27 8.25 -8.62
N ALA A 220 20.30 7.44 -8.45
CA ALA A 220 21.53 7.89 -7.79
C ALA A 220 22.20 9.05 -8.58
N ARG A 221 22.21 8.98 -9.92
CA ARG A 221 22.69 10.06 -10.77
C ARG A 221 21.86 11.33 -10.57
N TRP A 222 20.54 11.21 -10.68
CA TRP A 222 19.62 12.33 -10.46
C TRP A 222 19.80 12.96 -9.07
N PHE A 223 19.96 12.12 -8.02
CA PHE A 223 20.19 12.61 -6.68
C PHE A 223 21.48 13.43 -6.58
N CYS A 224 22.59 12.96 -7.17
CA CYS A 224 23.86 13.72 -7.21
C CYS A 224 23.72 15.06 -7.93
N GLU A 225 22.93 15.13 -9.01
CA GLU A 225 22.71 16.36 -9.78
C GLU A 225 21.81 17.37 -9.05
N LYS A 226 20.90 16.88 -8.19
CA LYS A 226 19.85 17.70 -7.56
C LYS A 226 20.10 18.01 -6.09
N VAL A 227 20.91 17.22 -5.42
CA VAL A 227 21.21 17.46 -4.01
C VAL A 227 22.02 18.76 -3.86
N ASN A 228 21.57 19.63 -2.95
CA ASN A 228 22.24 20.90 -2.68
C ASN A 228 23.16 20.75 -1.44
N LEU A 229 24.42 20.43 -1.70
CA LEU A 229 25.48 20.32 -0.71
C LEU A 229 26.67 21.22 -1.08
N SER A 230 27.55 21.51 -0.12
CA SER A 230 28.79 22.28 -0.35
C SER A 230 29.90 21.49 -1.05
N PHE A 231 29.66 20.22 -1.33
CA PHE A 231 30.58 19.28 -1.97
C PHE A 231 29.85 18.40 -2.98
N SER A 232 30.61 17.80 -3.88
CA SER A 232 30.07 16.90 -4.93
C SER A 232 30.01 15.46 -4.43
N LEU A 233 28.99 14.72 -4.89
CA LEU A 233 28.86 13.29 -4.61
C LEU A 233 29.11 12.48 -5.87
N ASP A 234 29.83 11.37 -5.74
CA ASP A 234 29.99 10.40 -6.81
C ASP A 234 28.78 9.48 -6.93
N GLN A 235 28.34 9.21 -8.15
CA GLN A 235 27.18 8.36 -8.43
C GLN A 235 27.36 6.93 -7.91
N ALA A 236 28.55 6.34 -8.01
CA ALA A 236 28.81 4.99 -7.56
C ALA A 236 28.70 4.89 -6.03
N LEU A 237 29.22 5.90 -5.31
CA LEU A 237 29.08 6.00 -3.86
C LEU A 237 27.60 6.11 -3.47
N VAL A 238 26.85 7.02 -4.09
CA VAL A 238 25.43 7.21 -3.78
C VAL A 238 24.62 5.95 -4.09
N TRP A 239 24.92 5.27 -5.20
CA TRP A 239 24.28 4.02 -5.54
C TRP A 239 24.56 2.91 -4.51
N GLN A 240 25.81 2.76 -4.08
CA GLN A 240 26.19 1.83 -3.03
C GLN A 240 25.43 2.12 -1.73
N LEU A 241 25.45 3.37 -1.28
CA LEU A 241 24.76 3.79 -0.04
C LEU A 241 23.24 3.58 -0.14
N PHE A 242 22.66 3.82 -1.32
CA PHE A 242 21.25 3.59 -1.57
C PHE A 242 20.87 2.10 -1.45
N GLN A 243 21.72 1.21 -1.93
CA GLN A 243 21.56 -0.25 -1.75
C GLN A 243 21.69 -0.64 -0.27
N GLU A 244 22.72 -0.16 0.42
CA GLU A 244 22.94 -0.37 1.86
C GLU A 244 21.74 0.15 2.69
N ALA A 245 21.14 1.26 2.28
CA ALA A 245 19.95 1.85 2.88
C ALA A 245 18.62 1.14 2.52
N GLY A 246 18.66 -0.02 1.85
CA GLY A 246 17.48 -0.79 1.47
C GLY A 246 16.60 -0.10 0.42
N TYR A 247 17.20 0.65 -0.51
CA TYR A 247 16.53 1.42 -1.58
C TYR A 247 15.53 2.46 -1.04
N ARG A 248 15.88 3.12 0.06
CA ARG A 248 15.07 4.11 0.74
C ARG A 248 15.59 5.52 0.48
N PRO A 249 14.97 6.28 -0.47
CA PRO A 249 15.45 7.62 -0.84
C PRO A 249 15.43 8.62 0.31
N GLU A 250 14.51 8.46 1.28
CA GLU A 250 14.45 9.37 2.42
C GLU A 250 15.70 9.33 3.32
N LEU A 251 16.44 8.21 3.33
CA LEU A 251 17.66 8.13 4.13
C LEU A 251 18.80 8.96 3.51
N LEU A 252 18.91 8.96 2.18
CA LEU A 252 19.84 9.83 1.47
C LEU A 252 19.47 11.30 1.67
N SER A 253 18.17 11.63 1.56
CA SER A 253 17.70 13.01 1.77
C SER A 253 17.91 13.46 3.21
N ALA A 254 17.64 12.62 4.19
CA ALA A 254 17.87 12.94 5.61
C ALA A 254 19.35 13.19 5.90
N ALA A 255 20.27 12.38 5.33
CA ALA A 255 21.71 12.60 5.47
C ALA A 255 22.16 13.92 4.80
N ALA A 256 21.62 14.21 3.61
CA ALA A 256 21.89 15.48 2.95
C ALA A 256 21.41 16.69 3.77
N ASP A 257 20.20 16.60 4.36
CA ASP A 257 19.65 17.66 5.20
C ASP A 257 20.49 17.90 6.47
N GLN A 258 21.03 16.85 7.10
CA GLN A 258 21.96 16.98 8.24
C GLN A 258 23.27 17.70 7.86
N LEU A 259 23.77 17.46 6.65
CA LEU A 259 25.06 17.99 6.20
C LEU A 259 24.95 19.34 5.49
N ARG A 260 23.75 19.73 5.04
CA ARG A 260 23.52 20.98 4.28
C ARG A 260 24.03 22.23 5.01
N PHE A 261 23.99 22.23 6.32
CA PHE A 261 24.43 23.35 7.14
C PHE A 261 25.85 23.19 7.71
N GLN A 262 26.59 22.17 7.28
CA GLN A 262 27.99 21.97 7.64
C GLN A 262 28.91 22.59 6.59
N PHE A 263 28.96 23.93 6.55
CA PHE A 263 29.66 24.69 5.53
C PHE A 263 31.18 24.50 5.49
N SER A 264 31.78 23.88 6.50
CA SER A 264 33.20 23.54 6.54
C SER A 264 33.58 22.29 5.75
N LEU A 265 32.58 21.47 5.33
CA LEU A 265 32.81 20.29 4.52
C LEU A 265 33.04 20.68 3.07
N GLY A 266 34.12 20.18 2.48
CA GLY A 266 34.45 20.29 1.08
C GLY A 266 34.56 18.93 0.39
N ASP A 267 34.97 18.92 -0.87
CA ASP A 267 35.07 17.69 -1.69
C ASP A 267 36.01 16.62 -1.11
N ALA A 268 36.96 16.98 -0.28
CA ALA A 268 37.90 16.03 0.36
C ALA A 268 37.21 15.16 1.42
N ASP A 269 36.38 15.76 2.27
CA ASP A 269 35.82 15.10 3.45
C ASP A 269 34.31 14.87 3.35
N GLY A 270 33.61 15.65 2.51
CA GLY A 270 32.17 15.65 2.36
C GLY A 270 31.57 14.32 1.95
N PRO A 271 32.09 13.61 0.93
CA PRO A 271 31.58 12.30 0.54
C PRO A 271 31.68 11.23 1.64
N ALA A 272 32.78 11.25 2.41
CA ALA A 272 32.96 10.34 3.55
C ALA A 272 32.00 10.66 4.69
N ALA A 273 31.79 11.96 4.98
CA ALA A 273 30.81 12.41 5.98
C ALA A 273 29.39 12.02 5.57
N PHE A 274 29.03 12.16 4.28
CA PHE A 274 27.73 11.74 3.76
C PHE A 274 27.51 10.22 3.92
N ALA A 275 28.51 9.41 3.56
CA ALA A 275 28.44 7.96 3.71
C ALA A 275 28.26 7.55 5.19
N MET A 276 28.98 8.19 6.10
CA MET A 276 28.86 7.94 7.52
C MET A 276 27.46 8.30 8.05
N GLU A 277 26.92 9.44 7.64
CA GLU A 277 25.59 9.89 8.11
C GLU A 277 24.47 9.01 7.58
N VAL A 278 24.49 8.57 6.30
CA VAL A 278 23.51 7.62 5.75
C VAL A 278 23.49 6.31 6.54
N ARG A 279 24.68 5.74 6.81
CA ARG A 279 24.80 4.49 7.58
C ARG A 279 24.34 4.65 9.02
N LYS A 280 24.68 5.76 9.65
CA LYS A 280 24.26 6.08 11.01
C LYS A 280 22.74 6.18 11.10
N ILE A 281 22.08 6.93 10.21
CA ILE A 281 20.62 7.07 10.19
C ILE A 281 19.96 5.70 9.98
N ALA A 282 20.48 4.88 9.07
CA ALA A 282 19.94 3.54 8.81
C ALA A 282 20.07 2.64 10.06
N GLU A 283 21.23 2.65 10.73
CA GLU A 283 21.46 1.85 11.93
C GLU A 283 20.65 2.36 13.12
N ASP A 284 20.51 3.66 13.32
CA ASP A 284 19.69 4.24 14.38
C ASP A 284 18.20 3.78 14.26
N ILE A 285 17.68 3.70 13.03
CA ILE A 285 16.33 3.19 12.77
C ILE A 285 16.23 1.70 13.09
N ASN A 286 17.19 0.89 12.63
CA ASN A 286 17.22 -0.53 12.87
C ASN A 286 17.36 -0.84 14.37
N GLU A 287 18.22 -0.13 15.08
CA GLU A 287 18.42 -0.31 16.52
C GLU A 287 17.17 0.12 17.32
N ALA A 288 16.46 1.17 16.89
CA ALA A 288 15.19 1.53 17.48
C ALA A 288 14.16 0.38 17.36
N GLN A 289 14.08 -0.27 16.19
CA GLN A 289 13.21 -1.43 16.00
C GLN A 289 13.67 -2.65 16.81
N ARG A 290 14.97 -2.94 16.84
CA ARG A 290 15.54 -4.01 17.70
C ARG A 290 15.23 -3.79 19.17
N LYS A 291 15.31 -2.55 19.64
CA LYS A 291 14.97 -2.19 21.03
C LYS A 291 13.51 -2.49 21.35
N VAL A 292 12.59 -2.21 20.43
CA VAL A 292 11.19 -2.58 20.60
C VAL A 292 11.03 -4.10 20.64
N ILE A 293 11.67 -4.85 19.72
CA ILE A 293 11.63 -6.33 19.71
C ILE A 293 12.14 -6.89 21.03
N ARG A 294 13.28 -6.42 21.55
CA ARG A 294 13.85 -6.87 22.82
C ARG A 294 12.98 -6.55 24.04
N SER A 295 12.11 -5.56 23.95
CA SER A 295 11.17 -5.19 25.02
C SER A 295 9.92 -6.07 25.10
N LEU A 296 9.75 -6.97 24.15
CA LEU A 296 8.60 -7.88 24.12
C LEU A 296 8.69 -8.97 25.19
N THR A 297 7.56 -9.35 25.74
CA THR A 297 7.50 -10.53 26.59
C THR A 297 7.79 -11.80 25.76
N PRO A 298 8.22 -12.92 26.38
CA PRO A 298 8.50 -14.14 25.64
C PRO A 298 7.38 -14.56 24.70
N ILE A 299 6.12 -14.54 25.15
CA ILE A 299 4.96 -14.91 24.32
C ILE A 299 4.70 -13.90 23.21
N GLN A 300 4.86 -12.60 23.45
CA GLN A 300 4.74 -11.57 22.40
C GLN A 300 5.81 -11.76 21.32
N SER A 301 7.06 -12.02 21.72
CA SER A 301 8.16 -12.31 20.80
C SER A 301 7.88 -13.56 19.97
N ALA A 302 7.43 -14.66 20.61
CA ALA A 302 7.09 -15.90 19.91
C ALA A 302 5.96 -15.68 18.89
N VAL A 303 4.89 -14.97 19.26
CA VAL A 303 3.76 -14.66 18.36
C VAL A 303 4.23 -13.81 17.18
N LEU A 304 5.04 -12.78 17.41
CA LEU A 304 5.57 -11.91 16.35
C LEU A 304 6.46 -12.69 15.37
N ARG A 305 7.37 -13.53 15.88
CA ARG A 305 8.28 -14.35 15.09
C ARG A 305 7.55 -15.38 14.23
N VAL A 306 6.58 -16.09 14.81
CA VAL A 306 5.78 -17.09 14.09
C VAL A 306 4.91 -16.43 13.02
N LEU A 307 4.28 -15.28 13.32
CA LEU A 307 3.53 -14.51 12.33
C LEU A 307 4.43 -14.08 11.15
N ALA A 308 5.64 -13.58 11.44
CA ALA A 308 6.59 -13.17 10.42
C ALA A 308 7.08 -14.33 9.53
N ALA A 309 7.22 -15.53 10.12
CA ALA A 309 7.65 -16.73 9.40
C ALA A 309 6.53 -17.36 8.58
N MET A 310 5.31 -17.43 9.11
CA MET A 310 4.18 -18.12 8.46
C MET A 310 3.44 -17.24 7.42
N LYS A 311 3.55 -15.91 7.53
CA LYS A 311 2.93 -14.94 6.58
C LYS A 311 1.45 -15.26 6.30
N GLU A 312 1.12 -15.54 5.05
CA GLU A 312 -0.25 -15.83 4.58
C GLU A 312 -0.84 -17.12 5.19
N ALA A 313 0.01 -18.07 5.61
CA ALA A 313 -0.42 -19.31 6.25
C ALA A 313 -0.68 -19.15 7.76
N TYR A 314 -0.52 -17.94 8.30
CA TYR A 314 -0.68 -17.70 9.73
C TYR A 314 -2.15 -17.78 10.18
N ALA A 315 -2.45 -18.75 11.02
CA ALA A 315 -3.75 -18.92 11.68
C ALA A 315 -3.52 -19.05 13.19
N PRO A 316 -3.73 -17.98 13.98
CA PRO A 316 -3.17 -17.82 15.34
C PRO A 316 -3.56 -18.90 16.36
N PHE A 317 -4.69 -19.58 16.15
CA PHE A 317 -5.23 -20.53 17.12
C PHE A 317 -5.26 -21.96 16.60
N GLU A 318 -4.73 -22.22 15.41
CA GLU A 318 -4.59 -23.57 14.88
C GLU A 318 -3.48 -24.36 15.59
N ALA A 319 -3.64 -25.68 15.65
CA ALA A 319 -2.73 -26.56 16.38
C ALA A 319 -1.27 -26.42 15.89
N ALA A 320 -1.06 -26.32 14.58
CA ALA A 320 0.26 -26.11 13.97
C ALA A 320 0.92 -24.81 14.44
N THR A 321 0.16 -23.71 14.46
CA THR A 321 0.64 -22.40 14.89
C THR A 321 0.92 -22.39 16.41
N MET A 322 0.05 -23.02 17.20
CA MET A 322 0.27 -23.18 18.65
C MET A 322 1.52 -23.99 18.96
N HIS A 323 1.84 -25.01 18.14
CA HIS A 323 3.09 -25.76 18.23
C HIS A 323 4.31 -24.87 17.85
N ALA A 324 4.19 -24.06 16.79
CA ALA A 324 5.25 -23.15 16.37
C ALA A 324 5.58 -22.09 17.45
N TYR A 325 4.59 -21.61 18.22
CA TYR A 325 4.86 -20.72 19.36
C TYR A 325 5.69 -21.41 20.45
N ARG A 326 5.42 -22.67 20.77
CA ARG A 326 6.22 -23.43 21.73
C ARG A 326 7.66 -23.57 21.23
N ALA A 327 7.84 -23.98 19.98
CA ALA A 327 9.18 -24.07 19.37
C ALA A 327 9.92 -22.72 19.37
N ALA A 328 9.21 -21.61 19.15
CA ALA A 328 9.79 -20.28 19.22
C ALA A 328 10.24 -19.89 20.64
N LEU A 329 9.49 -20.28 21.67
CA LEU A 329 9.85 -20.05 23.07
C LEU A 329 11.05 -20.92 23.49
N GLU A 330 11.05 -22.20 23.12
CA GLU A 330 12.17 -23.12 23.35
C GLU A 330 13.47 -22.61 22.70
N SER A 331 13.39 -22.17 21.44
CA SER A 331 14.55 -21.60 20.72
C SER A 331 15.07 -20.31 21.35
N ALA A 332 14.23 -19.59 22.07
CA ALA A 332 14.60 -18.38 22.81
C ALA A 332 15.18 -18.67 24.21
N GLY A 333 15.33 -19.94 24.61
CA GLY A 333 15.88 -20.35 25.90
C GLY A 333 14.88 -20.24 27.07
N THR A 334 13.58 -20.16 26.79
CA THR A 334 12.55 -20.23 27.86
C THR A 334 12.56 -21.59 28.51
N ALA A 335 12.62 -21.64 29.84
CA ALA A 335 12.59 -22.90 30.56
C ALA A 335 11.30 -23.67 30.28
N GLN A 336 11.39 -25.01 30.16
CA GLN A 336 10.28 -25.86 29.72
C GLN A 336 9.05 -25.75 30.64
N ASP A 337 9.28 -25.57 31.93
CA ASP A 337 8.23 -25.40 32.95
C ASP A 337 7.50 -24.04 32.85
N ASP A 338 8.11 -23.03 32.20
CA ASP A 338 7.58 -21.69 32.01
C ASP A 338 6.87 -21.53 30.66
N ILE A 339 6.94 -22.54 29.78
CA ILE A 339 6.33 -22.50 28.46
C ILE A 339 4.81 -22.75 28.57
N LYS A 340 4.06 -21.67 28.76
CA LYS A 340 2.59 -21.70 28.70
C LYS A 340 2.10 -21.05 27.41
N VAL A 341 1.60 -21.86 26.49
CA VAL A 341 0.97 -21.40 25.24
C VAL A 341 -0.48 -21.88 25.26
N ASP A 342 -1.36 -20.92 25.49
CA ASP A 342 -2.81 -21.12 25.47
C ASP A 342 -3.49 -20.01 24.61
N VAL A 343 -4.73 -20.23 24.23
CA VAL A 343 -5.49 -19.31 23.38
C VAL A 343 -5.64 -17.92 24.02
N PRO A 344 -5.98 -17.76 25.33
CA PRO A 344 -6.05 -16.45 25.95
C PRO A 344 -4.73 -15.69 25.93
N GLY A 345 -3.60 -16.37 26.24
CA GLY A 345 -2.28 -15.76 26.23
C GLY A 345 -1.85 -15.28 24.84
N VAL A 346 -2.09 -16.08 23.80
CA VAL A 346 -1.85 -15.69 22.40
C VAL A 346 -2.73 -14.51 22.01
N GLN A 347 -4.01 -14.49 22.39
CA GLN A 347 -4.91 -13.40 22.11
C GLN A 347 -4.45 -12.09 22.77
N GLN A 348 -4.04 -12.12 24.03
CA GLN A 348 -3.49 -10.97 24.74
C GLN A 348 -2.17 -10.50 24.10
N ALA A 349 -1.31 -11.41 23.68
CA ALA A 349 -0.08 -11.07 22.97
C ALA A 349 -0.38 -10.36 21.64
N LEU A 350 -1.33 -10.84 20.84
CA LEU A 350 -1.76 -10.20 19.60
C LEU A 350 -2.33 -8.79 19.84
N ILE A 351 -3.14 -8.57 20.88
CA ILE A 351 -3.65 -7.24 21.24
C ILE A 351 -2.49 -6.32 21.59
N ALA A 352 -1.59 -6.77 22.49
CA ALA A 352 -0.45 -5.96 22.88
C ALA A 352 0.50 -5.62 21.71
N LEU A 353 0.66 -6.52 20.75
CA LEU A 353 1.44 -6.27 19.54
C LEU A 353 0.75 -5.30 18.59
N GLN A 354 -0.58 -5.28 18.51
CA GLN A 354 -1.35 -4.28 17.79
C GLN A 354 -1.23 -2.90 18.44
N ASP A 355 -1.34 -2.81 19.76
CA ASP A 355 -1.17 -1.54 20.51
C ASP A 355 0.23 -0.95 20.31
N LYS A 356 1.24 -1.82 20.20
CA LYS A 356 2.63 -1.43 19.88
C LYS A 356 2.84 -1.14 18.38
N LYS A 357 1.82 -1.29 17.53
CA LYS A 357 1.90 -1.12 16.08
C LYS A 357 2.95 -2.02 15.41
N LEU A 358 3.12 -3.23 15.91
CA LEU A 358 4.00 -4.25 15.32
C LEU A 358 3.20 -5.25 14.47
N VAL A 359 1.92 -5.42 14.80
CA VAL A 359 0.99 -6.33 14.13
C VAL A 359 -0.24 -5.55 13.68
N TRP A 360 -0.65 -5.78 12.46
CA TRP A 360 -1.87 -5.27 11.88
C TRP A 360 -2.92 -6.38 11.82
N LYS A 361 -4.18 -6.00 12.05
CA LYS A 361 -5.33 -6.89 11.99
C LYS A 361 -6.31 -6.41 10.92
N ALA A 362 -6.64 -7.27 9.97
CA ALA A 362 -7.66 -7.00 8.95
C ALA A 362 -9.07 -7.31 9.47
N SER A 363 -9.25 -8.55 9.97
CA SER A 363 -10.52 -9.07 10.45
C SER A 363 -10.26 -10.12 11.53
N ARG A 364 -11.31 -10.80 12.00
CA ARG A 364 -11.17 -11.85 13.01
C ARG A 364 -10.26 -12.98 12.48
N GLY A 365 -9.16 -13.21 13.18
CA GLY A 365 -8.20 -14.28 12.86
C GLY A 365 -7.18 -13.94 11.77
N VAL A 366 -7.29 -12.77 11.13
CA VAL A 366 -6.43 -12.36 10.01
C VAL A 366 -5.46 -11.27 10.44
N TYR A 367 -4.17 -11.58 10.48
CA TYR A 367 -3.11 -10.72 10.97
C TYR A 367 -1.94 -10.67 10.00
N ALA A 368 -1.19 -9.56 10.01
CA ALA A 368 0.08 -9.40 9.29
C ALA A 368 1.06 -8.54 10.12
N ILE A 369 2.34 -8.62 9.78
CA ILE A 369 3.34 -7.68 10.30
C ILE A 369 3.00 -6.26 9.82
N GLU A 370 3.13 -5.28 10.72
CA GLU A 370 2.79 -3.87 10.40
C GLU A 370 3.69 -3.30 9.31
N GLU A 371 5.01 -3.46 9.45
CA GLU A 371 5.99 -2.97 8.49
C GLU A 371 6.91 -4.10 8.03
N GLN A 372 7.19 -4.18 6.74
CA GLN A 372 8.07 -5.21 6.18
C GLN A 372 9.48 -5.15 6.77
N SER A 373 10.00 -3.97 7.06
CA SER A 373 11.32 -3.79 7.68
C SER A 373 11.48 -4.53 9.01
N LEU A 374 10.39 -4.69 9.77
CA LEU A 374 10.41 -5.47 11.00
C LEU A 374 10.63 -6.97 10.72
N ALA A 375 9.98 -7.52 9.70
CA ALA A 375 10.20 -8.91 9.29
C ALA A 375 11.63 -9.11 8.76
N ASP A 376 12.17 -8.13 8.03
CA ASP A 376 13.54 -8.16 7.50
C ASP A 376 14.58 -8.16 8.63
N ILE A 377 14.37 -7.38 9.71
CA ILE A 377 15.22 -7.39 10.91
C ILE A 377 15.15 -8.75 11.62
N LEU A 378 13.94 -9.30 11.81
CA LEU A 378 13.80 -10.61 12.43
C LEU A 378 14.51 -11.70 11.63
N GLN A 379 14.48 -11.61 10.29
CA GLN A 379 15.19 -12.53 9.40
C GLN A 379 16.71 -12.35 9.49
N THR A 380 17.20 -11.10 9.44
CA THR A 380 18.63 -10.76 9.49
C THR A 380 19.26 -11.17 10.82
N ASP A 381 18.54 -10.94 11.91
CA ASP A 381 18.98 -11.31 13.26
C ASP A 381 18.82 -12.84 13.55
N GLY A 382 18.40 -13.64 12.55
CA GLY A 382 18.27 -15.10 12.64
C GLY A 382 17.10 -15.58 13.50
N LEU A 383 16.21 -14.67 13.89
CA LEU A 383 15.10 -14.97 14.82
C LEU A 383 13.96 -15.79 14.19
N LEU A 384 13.97 -15.97 12.86
CA LEU A 384 12.97 -16.76 12.13
C LEU A 384 13.44 -18.18 11.80
N GLN A 385 14.68 -18.56 12.14
CA GLN A 385 15.22 -19.89 11.85
C GLN A 385 14.42 -20.99 12.56
N GLY A 386 14.09 -22.05 11.81
CA GLY A 386 13.33 -23.19 12.34
C GLY A 386 11.83 -22.96 12.52
N LEU A 387 11.30 -21.79 12.14
CA LEU A 387 9.88 -21.43 12.28
C LEU A 387 9.11 -21.44 10.93
N SER A 388 9.72 -21.92 9.85
CA SER A 388 9.04 -22.04 8.54
C SER A 388 7.80 -22.93 8.65
N PRO A 389 6.71 -22.64 7.89
CA PRO A 389 5.55 -23.52 7.85
C PRO A 389 5.96 -24.93 7.39
N PRO A 390 5.30 -25.98 7.90
CA PRO A 390 5.55 -27.37 7.48
C PRO A 390 5.24 -27.61 6.01
#